data_1d1471fa7a0819004dda39d51d7ad0da
#
_entry.id   1d1471fa7a0819004dda39d51d7ad0da
#
_cell.length_a   1.000
_cell.length_b   1.000
_cell.length_c   1.000
_cell.angle_alpha   90.00
_cell.angle_beta   90.00
_cell.angle_gamma   90.00
#
_symmetry.space_group_name_H-M   'P 1'
#
loop_
_entity.id
_entity.type
_entity.pdbx_description
1 polymer ?
#
loop_
_entity_poly.entity_id
_entity_poly.type
_entity_poly.pdbx_seq_one_letter_code
_entity_poly.pdbx_strand_id
1 'polypeptide(L)'
;MTNQQQGSAATITRRKPIPLTMAKGPQEYTPGNQETNVELTSLADMLIWAKNWARSRSVWPLGYGLACCAIEMMASQYDLSRFGSEVFRSSPRQADLMIVAGTVSVKMAPRLRLLYEQMPEPKWVISMGQCANSGGEFYDSYYTVQGVDTVIPVDVYVPGCPPRPEGLIEGLLKLREKILKQGLKVKGLDEIDGEEVQRILEDIHAEK
;
A
#
# COMPACT_ATOMS: atom_id res chain seq x y z
N MET A 1 -50.08 -26.99 5.22
CA MET A 1 -49.49 -25.91 4.43
C MET A 1 -48.05 -25.79 4.89
N THR A 2 -47.16 -26.54 4.25
CA THR A 2 -45.73 -26.67 4.58
C THR A 2 -44.94 -25.82 3.63
N ASN A 3 -44.33 -24.74 4.13
CA ASN A 3 -43.48 -23.84 3.34
C ASN A 3 -42.02 -24.34 3.42
N GLN A 4 -41.57 -25.02 2.38
CA GLN A 4 -40.16 -25.42 2.20
C GLN A 4 -39.42 -24.21 1.64
N GLN A 5 -38.61 -23.53 2.47
CA GLN A 5 -37.60 -22.61 2.01
C GLN A 5 -36.36 -23.43 1.58
N GLN A 6 -36.20 -23.58 0.29
CA GLN A 6 -34.99 -24.11 -0.32
C GLN A 6 -33.87 -23.08 -0.16
N GLY A 7 -32.92 -23.39 0.74
CA GLY A 7 -31.66 -22.65 0.87
C GLY A 7 -30.80 -22.87 -0.38
N SER A 8 -30.55 -21.80 -1.12
CA SER A 8 -29.60 -21.77 -2.21
C SER A 8 -28.19 -22.00 -1.65
N ALA A 9 -27.61 -23.16 -1.96
CA ALA A 9 -26.22 -23.46 -1.66
C ALA A 9 -25.33 -22.54 -2.51
N ALA A 10 -24.64 -21.62 -1.85
CA ALA A 10 -23.64 -20.79 -2.49
C ALA A 10 -22.51 -21.69 -3.02
N THR A 11 -22.40 -21.79 -4.33
CA THR A 11 -21.36 -22.50 -5.03
C THR A 11 -20.01 -21.82 -4.73
N ILE A 12 -19.16 -22.47 -3.92
CA ILE A 12 -17.78 -22.04 -3.68
C ILE A 12 -17.02 -22.18 -4.99
N THR A 13 -16.82 -21.08 -5.68
CA THR A 13 -16.00 -21.03 -6.88
C THR A 13 -14.53 -21.22 -6.47
N ARG A 14 -13.99 -22.42 -6.70
CA ARG A 14 -12.55 -22.67 -6.55
C ARG A 14 -11.79 -21.68 -7.41
N ARG A 15 -10.98 -20.82 -6.77
CA ARG A 15 -10.05 -19.93 -7.50
C ARG A 15 -9.14 -20.80 -8.36
N LYS A 16 -8.95 -20.42 -9.64
CA LYS A 16 -7.97 -21.05 -10.52
C LYS A 16 -6.59 -20.90 -9.89
N PRO A 17 -5.75 -21.95 -9.88
CA PRO A 17 -4.39 -21.86 -9.39
C PRO A 17 -3.66 -20.75 -10.17
N ILE A 18 -3.01 -19.84 -9.43
CA ILE A 18 -2.16 -18.79 -10.01
C ILE A 18 -0.97 -19.50 -10.66
N PRO A 19 -0.71 -19.33 -11.97
CA PRO A 19 0.47 -19.92 -12.58
C PRO A 19 1.71 -19.34 -11.89
N LEU A 20 2.54 -20.20 -11.32
CA LEU A 20 3.87 -19.87 -10.83
C LEU A 20 4.73 -19.47 -12.05
N THR A 21 4.59 -18.25 -12.50
CA THR A 21 5.60 -17.67 -13.40
C THR A 21 6.86 -17.48 -12.57
N MET A 22 7.85 -18.33 -12.83
CA MET A 22 9.18 -18.19 -12.27
C MET A 22 9.61 -16.73 -12.46
N ALA A 23 9.96 -16.08 -11.34
CA ALA A 23 10.53 -14.74 -11.38
C ALA A 23 11.68 -14.75 -12.39
N LYS A 24 11.63 -13.89 -13.39
CA LYS A 24 12.76 -13.64 -14.27
C LYS A 24 13.96 -13.39 -13.38
N GLY A 25 15.04 -14.14 -13.60
CA GLY A 25 16.29 -13.97 -12.87
C GLY A 25 16.76 -12.51 -12.83
N PRO A 26 17.75 -12.19 -11.99
CA PRO A 26 18.21 -10.81 -11.84
C PRO A 26 18.48 -10.22 -13.21
N GLN A 27 17.79 -9.15 -13.54
CA GLN A 27 18.03 -8.42 -14.78
C GLN A 27 19.46 -7.89 -14.70
N GLU A 28 20.32 -8.36 -15.59
CA GLU A 28 21.66 -7.81 -15.75
C GLU A 28 21.53 -6.29 -15.91
N TYR A 29 22.14 -5.58 -14.99
CA TYR A 29 22.32 -4.14 -15.08
C TYR A 29 23.20 -3.85 -16.29
N THR A 30 22.59 -3.53 -17.40
CA THR A 30 23.30 -2.90 -18.52
C THR A 30 23.48 -1.43 -18.16
N PRO A 31 24.72 -0.94 -17.96
CA PRO A 31 24.94 0.48 -17.81
C PRO A 31 24.58 1.11 -19.16
N GLY A 32 23.38 1.65 -19.23
CA GLY A 32 22.95 2.45 -20.36
C GLY A 32 23.93 3.61 -20.53
N ASN A 33 24.30 3.90 -21.77
CA ASN A 33 25.08 5.06 -22.12
C ASN A 33 24.52 6.28 -21.37
N GLN A 34 25.26 6.72 -20.35
CA GLN A 34 25.04 8.02 -19.75
C GLN A 34 25.53 9.06 -20.77
N GLU A 35 24.69 9.34 -21.75
CA GLU A 35 24.77 10.65 -22.37
C GLU A 35 24.40 11.62 -21.26
N THR A 36 25.40 12.37 -20.80
CA THR A 36 25.25 13.45 -19.85
C THR A 36 24.51 14.60 -20.54
N ASN A 37 23.27 14.36 -20.88
CA ASN A 37 22.36 15.42 -21.21
C ASN A 37 21.95 16.08 -19.90
N VAL A 38 22.50 17.26 -19.67
CA VAL A 38 21.98 18.18 -18.66
C VAL A 38 20.61 18.63 -19.17
N GLU A 39 19.59 17.82 -18.90
CA GLU A 39 18.22 18.24 -19.09
C GLU A 39 17.95 19.30 -18.01
N LEU A 40 17.67 20.51 -18.46
CA LEU A 40 17.13 21.56 -17.62
C LEU A 40 15.73 21.09 -17.20
N THR A 41 15.66 20.39 -16.07
CA THR A 41 14.39 19.99 -15.49
C THR A 41 13.59 21.24 -15.18
N SER A 42 12.35 21.24 -15.65
CA SER A 42 11.45 22.37 -15.35
C SER A 42 11.26 22.48 -13.84
N LEU A 43 10.98 23.68 -13.35
CA LEU A 43 10.72 23.93 -11.93
C LEU A 43 9.55 23.06 -11.43
N ALA A 44 8.59 22.75 -12.31
CA ALA A 44 7.47 21.86 -12.04
C ALA A 44 7.94 20.41 -11.80
N ASP A 45 8.87 19.89 -12.60
CA ASP A 45 9.41 18.53 -12.42
C ASP A 45 10.18 18.39 -11.11
N MET A 46 10.91 19.43 -10.74
CA MET A 46 11.62 19.49 -9.45
C MET A 46 10.65 19.47 -8.27
N LEU A 47 9.54 20.20 -8.35
CA LEU A 47 8.51 20.21 -7.31
C LEU A 47 7.77 18.86 -7.23
N ILE A 48 7.46 18.25 -8.37
CA ILE A 48 6.86 16.90 -8.43
C ILE A 48 7.82 15.88 -7.81
N TRP A 49 9.09 15.92 -8.17
CA TRP A 49 10.11 15.05 -7.59
C TRP A 49 10.24 15.24 -6.08
N ALA A 50 10.33 16.48 -5.60
CA ALA A 50 10.44 16.79 -4.17
C ALA A 50 9.22 16.29 -3.39
N LYS A 51 8.01 16.45 -3.94
CA LYS A 51 6.77 15.96 -3.36
C LYS A 51 6.72 14.43 -3.27
N ASN A 52 7.11 13.74 -4.34
CA ASN A 52 7.15 12.27 -4.37
C ASN A 52 8.21 11.74 -3.42
N TRP A 53 9.37 12.38 -3.36
CA TRP A 53 10.43 12.05 -2.41
C TRP A 53 9.97 12.21 -0.96
N ALA A 54 9.33 13.33 -0.63
CA ALA A 54 8.84 13.60 0.72
C ALA A 54 7.79 12.56 1.16
N ARG A 55 6.83 12.23 0.29
CA ARG A 55 5.78 11.25 0.58
C ARG A 55 6.31 9.83 0.73
N SER A 56 7.27 9.43 -0.09
CA SER A 56 7.87 8.09 0.00
C SER A 56 8.72 7.92 1.26
N ARG A 57 9.28 9.01 1.81
CA ARG A 57 10.18 9.00 2.96
C ARG A 57 9.52 9.28 4.30
N SER A 58 8.28 9.79 4.31
CA SER A 58 7.55 10.15 5.52
C SER A 58 6.18 9.51 5.51
N VAL A 59 6.13 8.20 5.63
CA VAL A 59 4.89 7.43 5.72
C VAL A 59 4.52 7.25 7.18
N TRP A 60 3.25 7.51 7.52
CA TRP A 60 2.74 7.44 8.89
C TRP A 60 1.85 6.21 9.07
N PRO A 61 2.37 5.16 9.73
CA PRO A 61 1.64 3.91 9.84
C PRO A 61 0.51 3.97 10.87
N LEU A 62 -0.61 3.31 10.52
CA LEU A 62 -1.66 2.87 11.42
C LEU A 62 -1.50 1.37 11.64
N GLY A 63 -1.15 0.94 12.83
CA GLY A 63 -1.06 -0.47 13.17
C GLY A 63 -2.43 -1.07 13.48
N TYR A 64 -2.87 -2.03 12.66
CA TYR A 64 -4.07 -2.83 12.92
C TYR A 64 -3.64 -4.25 13.30
N GLY A 65 -3.24 -4.40 14.58
CA GLY A 65 -2.76 -5.66 15.14
C GLY A 65 -3.90 -6.51 15.67
N LEU A 66 -4.06 -7.73 15.15
CA LEU A 66 -5.17 -8.62 15.46
C LEU A 66 -4.73 -9.95 16.11
N ALA A 67 -3.48 -10.35 15.92
CA ALA A 67 -2.94 -11.61 16.42
C ALA A 67 -1.42 -11.52 16.67
N CYS A 68 -0.71 -12.66 16.65
CA CYS A 68 0.73 -12.75 16.93
C CYS A 68 1.59 -11.80 16.08
N CYS A 69 1.24 -11.57 14.80
CA CYS A 69 1.97 -10.64 13.94
C CYS A 69 2.00 -9.20 14.47
N ALA A 70 1.09 -8.83 15.38
CA ALA A 70 1.11 -7.52 16.03
C ALA A 70 2.35 -7.32 16.90
N ILE A 71 2.91 -8.39 17.49
CA ILE A 71 4.09 -8.33 18.33
C ILE A 71 5.32 -7.99 17.47
N GLU A 72 5.48 -8.64 16.33
CA GLU A 72 6.58 -8.37 15.40
C GLU A 72 6.43 -7.00 14.73
N MET A 73 5.19 -6.57 14.46
CA MET A 73 4.92 -5.22 13.98
C MET A 73 5.38 -4.17 15.01
N MET A 74 5.09 -4.37 16.28
CA MET A 74 5.54 -3.47 17.34
C MET A 74 7.05 -3.55 17.56
N ALA A 75 7.66 -4.74 17.45
CA ALA A 75 9.11 -4.90 17.54
C ALA A 75 9.85 -4.16 16.40
N SER A 76 9.26 -4.09 15.21
CA SER A 76 9.83 -3.38 14.06
C SER A 76 9.76 -1.85 14.19
N GLN A 77 8.93 -1.31 15.07
CA GLN A 77 8.69 0.14 15.20
C GLN A 77 9.97 0.94 15.39
N TYR A 78 10.88 0.47 16.24
CA TYR A 78 12.14 1.16 16.51
C TYR A 78 13.07 1.20 15.28
N ASP A 79 13.07 0.16 14.48
CA ASP A 79 13.89 0.11 13.25
C ASP A 79 13.22 0.87 12.10
N LEU A 80 11.90 0.95 12.06
CA LEU A 80 11.15 1.75 11.09
C LEU A 80 11.45 3.25 11.24
N SER A 81 11.90 3.71 12.41
CA SER A 81 12.32 5.08 12.65
C SER A 81 13.44 5.53 11.71
N ARG A 82 14.39 4.64 11.41
CA ARG A 82 15.50 4.89 10.45
C ARG A 82 15.00 5.18 9.03
N PHE A 83 13.79 4.74 8.75
CA PHE A 83 13.14 4.92 7.45
C PHE A 83 12.07 6.02 7.45
N GLY A 84 11.96 6.81 8.51
CA GLY A 84 10.99 7.92 8.60
C GLY A 84 9.55 7.49 8.87
N SER A 85 9.34 6.29 9.43
CA SER A 85 8.04 5.73 9.78
C SER A 85 7.96 5.39 11.27
N GLU A 86 8.50 6.28 12.11
CA GLU A 86 8.62 6.07 13.55
C GLU A 86 7.27 6.13 14.28
N VAL A 87 6.42 7.08 13.88
CA VAL A 87 5.24 7.42 14.65
C VAL A 87 4.04 6.64 14.17
N PHE A 88 3.66 5.61 14.91
CA PHE A 88 2.40 4.91 14.72
C PHE A 88 1.24 5.79 15.19
N ARG A 89 0.32 6.08 14.31
CA ARG A 89 -0.84 6.91 14.62
C ARG A 89 -1.99 6.05 15.13
N SER A 90 -2.65 6.53 16.19
CA SER A 90 -3.84 5.86 16.72
C SER A 90 -5.11 6.24 15.97
N SER A 91 -5.08 7.35 15.23
CA SER A 91 -6.20 7.83 14.45
C SER A 91 -6.02 7.53 12.96
N PRO A 92 -6.97 6.88 12.29
CA PRO A 92 -6.90 6.63 10.85
C PRO A 92 -6.87 7.91 10.02
N ARG A 93 -7.43 9.01 10.53
CA ARG A 93 -7.42 10.31 9.85
C ARG A 93 -6.04 10.98 9.78
N GLN A 94 -5.09 10.49 10.56
CA GLN A 94 -3.71 11.01 10.62
C GLN A 94 -2.69 10.02 10.06
N ALA A 95 -3.13 8.93 9.45
CA ALA A 95 -2.27 7.88 8.93
C ALA A 95 -2.41 7.75 7.42
N ASP A 96 -1.30 7.48 6.76
CA ASP A 96 -1.22 7.29 5.31
C ASP A 96 -1.07 5.81 4.95
N LEU A 97 -0.54 5.01 5.87
CA LEU A 97 -0.30 3.59 5.69
C LEU A 97 -1.07 2.79 6.74
N MET A 98 -1.83 1.79 6.31
CA MET A 98 -2.42 0.80 7.21
C MET A 98 -1.61 -0.50 7.15
N ILE A 99 -1.18 -0.99 8.31
CA ILE A 99 -0.52 -2.30 8.45
C ILE A 99 -1.50 -3.24 9.12
N VAL A 100 -2.02 -4.20 8.38
CA VAL A 100 -2.93 -5.23 8.91
C VAL A 100 -2.11 -6.45 9.30
N ALA A 101 -1.97 -6.69 10.60
CA ALA A 101 -1.10 -7.72 11.16
C ALA A 101 -1.89 -8.79 11.92
N GLY A 102 -2.05 -9.96 11.32
CA GLY A 102 -2.69 -11.12 11.96
C GLY A 102 -4.02 -11.53 11.34
N THR A 103 -4.73 -12.41 12.03
CA THR A 103 -5.97 -13.03 11.56
C THR A 103 -7.14 -12.08 11.61
N VAL A 104 -7.78 -11.83 10.48
CA VAL A 104 -8.99 -11.02 10.41
C VAL A 104 -10.22 -11.90 10.57
N SER A 105 -11.00 -11.67 11.62
CA SER A 105 -12.26 -12.36 11.81
C SER A 105 -13.39 -11.69 11.05
N VAL A 106 -14.44 -12.45 10.73
CA VAL A 106 -15.65 -11.95 10.05
C VAL A 106 -16.28 -10.76 10.81
N LYS A 107 -16.22 -10.77 12.14
CA LYS A 107 -16.73 -9.67 12.98
C LYS A 107 -15.87 -8.41 12.89
N MET A 108 -14.57 -8.56 12.64
CA MET A 108 -13.64 -7.43 12.54
C MET A 108 -13.55 -6.86 11.12
N ALA A 109 -13.90 -7.62 10.09
CA ALA A 109 -13.85 -7.16 8.71
C ALA A 109 -14.62 -5.85 8.44
N PRO A 110 -15.84 -5.62 8.95
CA PRO A 110 -16.51 -4.34 8.78
C PRO A 110 -15.78 -3.17 9.46
N ARG A 111 -15.11 -3.43 10.58
CA ARG A 111 -14.32 -2.41 11.30
C ARG A 111 -13.07 -2.05 10.53
N LEU A 112 -12.40 -3.04 9.95
CA LEU A 112 -11.25 -2.84 9.08
C LEU A 112 -11.61 -1.93 7.90
N ARG A 113 -12.72 -2.22 7.22
CA ARG A 113 -13.22 -1.42 6.12
C ARG A 113 -13.54 0.02 6.55
N LEU A 114 -14.22 0.19 7.68
CA LEU A 114 -14.55 1.52 8.21
C LEU A 114 -13.30 2.35 8.51
N LEU A 115 -12.25 1.75 9.11
CA LEU A 115 -10.99 2.43 9.38
C LEU A 115 -10.28 2.81 8.08
N TYR A 116 -10.30 1.93 7.08
CA TYR A 116 -9.72 2.22 5.77
C TYR A 116 -10.44 3.38 5.08
N GLU A 117 -11.77 3.45 5.14
CA GLU A 117 -12.56 4.55 4.58
C GLU A 117 -12.30 5.89 5.28
N GLN A 118 -11.94 5.87 6.57
CA GLN A 118 -11.59 7.06 7.35
C GLN A 118 -10.19 7.61 7.07
N MET A 119 -9.32 6.85 6.41
CA MET A 119 -7.99 7.31 6.05
C MET A 119 -8.06 8.32 4.88
N PRO A 120 -7.25 9.40 4.95
CA PRO A 120 -7.15 10.37 3.85
C PRO A 120 -6.44 9.77 2.64
N GLU A 121 -6.72 10.29 1.45
CA GLU A 121 -5.97 9.98 0.24
C GLU A 121 -4.70 10.86 0.14
N PRO A 122 -3.58 10.35 -0.32
CA PRO A 122 -3.32 8.99 -0.75
C PRO A 122 -3.08 8.04 0.42
N LYS A 123 -3.56 6.80 0.33
CA LYS A 123 -3.44 5.78 1.37
C LYS A 123 -2.98 4.46 0.79
N TRP A 124 -2.24 3.71 1.61
CA TRP A 124 -1.68 2.42 1.23
C TRP A 124 -1.95 1.37 2.30
N VAL A 125 -1.93 0.11 1.91
CA VAL A 125 -2.18 -1.03 2.80
C VAL A 125 -1.08 -2.08 2.66
N ILE A 126 -0.48 -2.47 3.79
CA ILE A 126 0.41 -3.62 3.90
C ILE A 126 -0.34 -4.73 4.63
N SER A 127 -0.44 -5.89 4.00
CA SER A 127 -0.92 -7.12 4.63
C SER A 127 0.26 -7.89 5.19
N MET A 128 0.31 -8.07 6.52
CA MET A 128 1.42 -8.68 7.24
C MET A 128 1.04 -10.05 7.80
N GLY A 129 1.78 -11.06 7.35
CA GLY A 129 1.66 -12.42 7.83
C GLY A 129 0.67 -13.27 7.03
N GLN A 130 0.83 -14.58 7.13
CA GLN A 130 0.09 -15.54 6.34
C GLN A 130 -1.42 -15.47 6.59
N CYS A 131 -1.83 -15.21 7.83
CA CYS A 131 -3.25 -15.09 8.18
C CYS A 131 -3.91 -13.87 7.51
N ALA A 132 -3.24 -12.72 7.48
CA ALA A 132 -3.74 -11.53 6.79
C ALA A 132 -3.73 -11.71 5.26
N ASN A 133 -2.71 -12.39 4.72
CA ASN A 133 -2.53 -12.55 3.28
C ASN A 133 -3.56 -13.50 2.65
N SER A 134 -3.88 -14.62 3.33
CA SER A 134 -4.72 -15.68 2.74
C SER A 134 -5.59 -16.44 3.75
N GLY A 135 -5.69 -15.99 5.00
CA GLY A 135 -6.34 -16.75 6.08
C GLY A 135 -5.39 -17.73 6.79
N GLY A 136 -4.24 -18.07 6.19
CA GLY A 136 -3.19 -18.89 6.78
C GLY A 136 -3.68 -20.25 7.27
N GLU A 137 -3.28 -20.61 8.47
CA GLU A 137 -3.66 -21.88 9.14
C GLU A 137 -5.16 -21.97 9.45
N PHE A 138 -5.85 -20.82 9.45
CA PHE A 138 -7.28 -20.73 9.74
C PHE A 138 -8.14 -20.55 8.48
N TYR A 139 -7.59 -20.89 7.32
CA TYR A 139 -8.25 -20.71 6.02
C TYR A 139 -9.63 -21.37 5.95
N ASP A 140 -9.78 -22.60 6.45
CA ASP A 140 -11.02 -23.36 6.42
C ASP A 140 -11.99 -23.02 7.57
N SER A 141 -11.64 -22.06 8.42
CA SER A 141 -12.49 -21.65 9.52
C SER A 141 -13.68 -20.82 9.04
N TYR A 142 -14.88 -21.14 9.54
CA TYR A 142 -16.09 -20.36 9.28
C TYR A 142 -16.01 -18.91 9.81
N TYR A 143 -15.06 -18.64 10.65
CA TYR A 143 -14.93 -17.40 11.40
C TYR A 143 -13.86 -16.46 10.82
N THR A 144 -12.95 -16.94 10.01
CA THR A 144 -11.80 -16.20 9.48
C THR A 144 -12.05 -15.74 8.06
N VAL A 145 -11.66 -14.50 7.78
CA VAL A 145 -11.65 -13.93 6.42
C VAL A 145 -10.45 -14.48 5.65
N GLN A 146 -10.70 -14.98 4.46
CA GLN A 146 -9.68 -15.61 3.60
C GLN A 146 -8.83 -14.58 2.86
N GLY A 147 -8.15 -13.71 3.61
CA GLY A 147 -7.29 -12.64 3.10
C GLY A 147 -7.92 -11.25 3.22
N VAL A 148 -7.09 -10.29 3.57
CA VAL A 148 -7.46 -8.88 3.73
C VAL A 148 -7.90 -8.26 2.41
N ASP A 149 -7.37 -8.75 1.31
CA ASP A 149 -7.67 -8.33 -0.07
C ASP A 149 -9.14 -8.53 -0.47
N THR A 150 -9.86 -9.40 0.25
CA THR A 150 -11.31 -9.57 0.05
C THR A 150 -12.14 -8.43 0.65
N VAL A 151 -11.56 -7.66 1.58
CA VAL A 151 -12.24 -6.59 2.32
C VAL A 151 -11.79 -5.21 1.86
N ILE A 152 -10.47 -5.01 1.70
CA ILE A 152 -9.83 -3.74 1.28
C ILE A 152 -8.71 -4.02 0.27
N PRO A 153 -8.40 -3.06 -0.61
CA PRO A 153 -7.28 -3.21 -1.54
C PRO A 153 -5.95 -3.27 -0.79
N VAL A 154 -5.07 -4.20 -1.18
CA VAL A 154 -3.75 -4.40 -0.58
C VAL A 154 -2.67 -4.03 -1.58
N ASP A 155 -1.69 -3.23 -1.14
CA ASP A 155 -0.59 -2.76 -1.96
C ASP A 155 0.63 -3.67 -1.91
N VAL A 156 0.95 -4.16 -0.71
CA VAL A 156 2.11 -5.02 -0.45
C VAL A 156 1.73 -6.16 0.49
N TYR A 157 2.23 -7.36 0.17
CA TYR A 157 2.08 -8.54 1.01
C TYR A 157 3.42 -8.92 1.64
N VAL A 158 3.44 -9.09 2.96
CA VAL A 158 4.59 -9.55 3.73
C VAL A 158 4.34 -10.98 4.17
N PRO A 159 5.06 -11.98 3.61
CA PRO A 159 4.89 -13.38 3.97
C PRO A 159 5.58 -13.70 5.31
N GLY A 160 5.06 -14.71 6.01
CA GLY A 160 5.61 -15.25 7.27
C GLY A 160 4.51 -15.61 8.26
N CYS A 161 4.84 -16.42 9.27
CA CYS A 161 3.90 -16.83 10.31
C CYS A 161 4.61 -16.98 11.68
N PRO A 162 4.84 -15.87 12.39
CA PRO A 162 4.84 -14.48 11.96
C PRO A 162 6.06 -14.12 11.09
N PRO A 163 5.98 -13.07 10.27
CA PRO A 163 7.16 -12.56 9.57
C PRO A 163 8.10 -11.88 10.57
N ARG A 164 9.40 -11.95 10.31
CA ARG A 164 10.39 -11.22 11.10
C ARG A 164 10.22 -9.71 10.92
N PRO A 165 10.67 -8.88 11.87
CA PRO A 165 10.64 -7.42 11.76
C PRO A 165 11.28 -6.89 10.48
N GLU A 166 12.38 -7.53 10.04
CA GLU A 166 13.07 -7.18 8.79
C GLU A 166 12.19 -7.40 7.56
N GLY A 167 11.32 -8.41 7.60
CA GLY A 167 10.35 -8.65 6.51
C GLY A 167 9.34 -7.52 6.36
N LEU A 168 8.90 -6.90 7.46
CA LEU A 168 8.04 -5.72 7.40
C LEU A 168 8.80 -4.50 6.86
N ILE A 169 10.05 -4.33 7.25
CA ILE A 169 10.92 -3.26 6.74
C ILE A 169 11.10 -3.41 5.20
N GLU A 170 11.35 -4.64 4.73
CA GLU A 170 11.43 -4.91 3.29
C GLU A 170 10.10 -4.59 2.59
N GLY A 171 8.96 -4.93 3.20
CA GLY A 171 7.63 -4.57 2.72
C GLY A 171 7.45 -3.06 2.58
N LEU A 172 7.92 -2.28 3.56
CA LEU A 172 7.89 -0.82 3.52
C LEU A 172 8.80 -0.27 2.39
N LEU A 173 9.98 -0.84 2.19
CA LEU A 173 10.87 -0.43 1.12
C LEU A 173 10.25 -0.71 -0.26
N LYS A 174 9.61 -1.85 -0.46
CA LYS A 174 8.84 -2.18 -1.67
C LYS A 174 7.68 -1.20 -1.90
N LEU A 175 6.99 -0.83 -0.82
CA LEU A 175 5.94 0.19 -0.92
C LEU A 175 6.49 1.53 -1.39
N ARG A 176 7.65 1.96 -0.88
CA ARG A 176 8.31 3.20 -1.32
C ARG A 176 8.65 3.19 -2.81
N GLU A 177 9.19 2.09 -3.30
CA GLU A 177 9.45 1.93 -4.73
C GLU A 177 8.15 2.04 -5.55
N LYS A 178 7.06 1.44 -5.05
CA LYS A 178 5.75 1.55 -5.68
C LYS A 178 5.26 3.00 -5.73
N ILE A 179 5.38 3.74 -4.62
CA ILE A 179 4.99 5.15 -4.54
C ILE A 179 5.80 6.00 -5.53
N LEU A 180 7.11 5.78 -5.62
CA LEU A 180 7.97 6.51 -6.54
C LEU A 180 7.65 6.20 -8.01
N LYS A 181 7.37 4.92 -8.34
CA LYS A 181 7.02 4.50 -9.71
C LYS A 181 5.63 4.94 -10.15
N GLN A 182 4.69 4.98 -9.23
CA GLN A 182 3.31 5.39 -9.57
C GLN A 182 3.21 6.86 -9.94
N GLY A 183 4.21 7.67 -9.56
CA GLY A 183 4.16 9.12 -9.70
C GLY A 183 2.78 9.61 -9.28
N LEU A 184 2.63 10.31 -8.22
CA LEU A 184 1.29 10.72 -7.80
C LEU A 184 0.65 11.54 -8.90
N LYS A 185 -0.28 10.92 -9.62
CA LYS A 185 -1.28 11.64 -10.38
C LYS A 185 -2.06 12.49 -9.39
N VAL A 186 -1.64 13.72 -9.22
CA VAL A 186 -2.39 14.69 -8.44
C VAL A 186 -3.57 15.08 -9.30
N LYS A 187 -4.77 14.62 -8.92
CA LYS A 187 -6.02 15.12 -9.50
C LYS A 187 -5.93 16.66 -9.51
N GLY A 188 -5.82 17.25 -10.70
CA GLY A 188 -5.73 18.69 -10.88
C GLY A 188 -4.36 19.24 -11.31
N LEU A 189 -3.25 18.48 -11.23
CA LEU A 189 -1.98 18.89 -11.86
C LEU A 189 -1.69 18.12 -13.16
N ASP A 190 -2.31 16.96 -13.34
CA ASP A 190 -2.19 16.19 -14.58
C ASP A 190 -3.05 16.76 -15.72
N GLU A 191 -3.94 17.71 -15.41
CA GLU A 191 -4.75 18.48 -16.35
C GLU A 191 -4.15 19.84 -16.71
N ILE A 192 -3.08 20.26 -16.04
CA ILE A 192 -2.35 21.46 -16.43
C ILE A 192 -1.39 21.01 -17.53
N ASP A 193 -1.83 21.06 -18.76
CA ASP A 193 -0.98 20.90 -19.92
C ASP A 193 0.16 21.91 -19.81
N GLY A 194 1.38 21.49 -20.18
CA GLY A 194 2.56 22.35 -20.10
C GLY A 194 2.37 23.68 -20.83
N GLU A 195 1.44 23.78 -21.77
CA GLU A 195 0.99 24.99 -22.44
C GLU A 195 0.23 25.96 -21.51
N GLU A 196 -0.52 25.46 -20.55
CA GLU A 196 -1.28 26.29 -19.61
C GLU A 196 -0.36 26.91 -18.56
N VAL A 197 0.67 26.16 -18.10
CA VAL A 197 1.73 26.70 -17.24
C VAL A 197 2.51 27.79 -17.98
N GLN A 198 2.80 27.59 -19.25
CA GLN A 198 3.49 28.59 -20.06
C GLN A 198 2.67 29.87 -20.21
N ARG A 199 1.36 29.78 -20.44
CA ARG A 199 0.46 30.96 -20.50
C ARG A 199 0.44 31.72 -19.17
N ILE A 200 0.35 31.01 -18.04
CA ILE A 200 0.37 31.64 -16.72
C ILE A 200 1.70 32.35 -16.48
N LEU A 201 2.83 31.75 -16.92
CA LEU A 201 4.14 32.39 -16.82
C LEU A 201 4.29 33.61 -17.74
N GLU A 202 3.71 33.56 -18.91
CA GLU A 202 3.67 34.73 -19.86
C GLU A 202 2.82 35.85 -19.32
N ASP A 203 1.67 35.56 -18.71
CA ASP A 203 0.80 36.54 -18.08
C ASP A 203 1.49 37.24 -16.88
N ILE A 204 2.24 36.50 -16.07
CA ILE A 204 3.03 37.07 -14.95
C ILE A 204 4.18 37.94 -15.47
N HIS A 205 4.73 37.69 -16.65
CA HIS A 205 5.79 38.47 -17.25
C HIS A 205 5.25 39.69 -18.00
N ALA A 206 3.99 39.69 -18.43
CA ALA A 206 3.33 40.80 -19.11
C ALA A 206 2.84 41.90 -18.14
N GLU A 207 2.69 41.58 -16.85
CA GLU A 207 2.29 42.55 -15.80
C GLU A 207 3.48 43.30 -15.16
N LYS A 208 4.71 43.12 -15.65
CA LYS A 208 5.88 43.88 -15.23
C LYS A 208 6.31 44.86 -16.29
#